data_527f112363900b7acaaff8ed16ca50ad
#
_entry.id   527f112363900b7acaaff8ed16ca50ad
#
_cell.length_a   1.000
_cell.length_b   1.000
_cell.length_c   1.000
_cell.angle_alpha   90.00
_cell.angle_beta   90.00
_cell.angle_gamma   90.00
#
_symmetry.space_group_name_H-M   'P 1'
#
loop_
_entity.id
_entity.type
_entity.pdbx_description
1 polymer ?
#
loop_
_entity_poly.entity_id
_entity_poly.type
_entity_poly.pdbx_seq_one_letter_code
_entity_poly.pdbx_strand_id
1 'polypeptide(L)'
;MKLLPISIFFAFLLLTSAVTASAQEQPSATHAAQKSAMNDPAEPPHPLAKAKAIPRPGGAISRSSVDEKSMRALIDSMVACGTRISIGNWDDPKHGPGCGRDKIVDRLNAINKANGGKLQIIVDKFDATGERTLGKPAPMQNVYAILPGTDEKLAKTVFIVSGHFDSIPSVSSITDTSLDAPGADDDASGVSVSVESARLLSKIAASGKGFRATLIFATVSGEEQGLFGSTHMEEWVKQQGYTVGGMLDDDIVGDDLQPGAPHRVRLFSGNGDIDDCDSSSRELARAVEEIDGRAAIRMIFRVDRYGRGGDHYPFYKAGLPAVRFTEPWEDYNHEHQTPRTENGVEYGDHAKYLNAAFLGNVARDNAEALRQLALAPAPPTEVHLAGGVTQDAKLSWVAGDDDARAGFEILWRETTEPRWTVLTFADASGETVLKDVSTDNHYFAVRSVGKNGARSIAVPSVPAPRRPAPTQDKK
;
A
#
# COMPACT_ATOMS: atom_id res chain seq x y z
N MET A 1 24.94 25.56 -71.41
CA MET A 1 26.13 24.73 -71.21
C MET A 1 25.78 23.70 -70.09
N LYS A 2 25.57 22.45 -70.57
CA LYS A 2 25.15 21.31 -69.76
C LYS A 2 26.35 20.66 -69.12
N LEU A 3 26.31 20.35 -67.81
CA LEU A 3 27.21 19.39 -67.15
C LEU A 3 26.36 18.39 -66.38
N LEU A 4 26.46 17.13 -66.77
CA LEU A 4 25.89 15.94 -66.10
C LEU A 4 26.76 15.56 -64.90
N PRO A 5 26.20 14.92 -63.86
CA PRO A 5 26.96 14.30 -62.81
C PRO A 5 27.32 12.84 -63.12
N ILE A 6 28.55 12.48 -62.81
CA ILE A 6 29.13 11.14 -62.88
C ILE A 6 28.69 10.35 -61.65
N SER A 7 27.99 9.23 -61.88
CA SER A 7 27.68 8.24 -60.82
C SER A 7 28.84 7.25 -60.73
N ILE A 8 29.42 7.15 -59.54
CA ILE A 8 30.39 6.09 -59.20
C ILE A 8 29.65 5.01 -58.42
N PHE A 9 29.51 3.83 -59.03
CA PHE A 9 29.05 2.60 -58.35
C PHE A 9 30.23 1.98 -57.57
N PHE A 10 30.12 1.92 -56.27
CA PHE A 10 30.94 1.06 -55.44
C PHE A 10 30.15 -0.23 -55.12
N ALA A 11 30.60 -1.35 -55.68
CA ALA A 11 30.11 -2.66 -55.32
C ALA A 11 30.77 -3.10 -53.99
N PHE A 12 30.00 -3.20 -52.96
CA PHE A 12 30.43 -3.85 -51.70
C PHE A 12 30.10 -5.34 -51.77
N LEU A 13 31.14 -6.14 -51.77
CA LEU A 13 31.08 -7.60 -51.66
C LEU A 13 30.74 -7.93 -50.18
N LEU A 14 29.52 -8.39 -49.88
CA LEU A 14 29.12 -8.91 -48.60
C LEU A 14 29.66 -10.33 -48.42
N LEU A 15 30.72 -10.49 -47.63
CA LEU A 15 31.11 -11.76 -47.06
C LEU A 15 30.21 -12.00 -45.83
N THR A 16 29.22 -12.88 -45.98
CA THR A 16 28.46 -13.44 -44.86
C THR A 16 29.28 -14.51 -44.15
N SER A 17 29.97 -14.13 -43.08
CA SER A 17 30.44 -15.13 -42.12
C SER A 17 29.30 -15.44 -41.15
N ALA A 18 28.71 -16.61 -41.30
CA ALA A 18 27.77 -17.19 -40.34
C ALA A 18 28.53 -17.49 -39.03
N VAL A 19 28.41 -16.61 -38.05
CA VAL A 19 28.75 -16.92 -36.66
C VAL A 19 27.56 -17.68 -36.09
N THR A 20 27.67 -18.98 -36.02
CA THR A 20 26.79 -19.80 -35.20
C THR A 20 27.08 -19.47 -33.74
N ALA A 21 26.30 -18.52 -33.18
CA ALA A 21 26.22 -18.35 -31.75
C ALA A 21 25.51 -19.58 -31.16
N SER A 22 26.27 -20.51 -30.61
CA SER A 22 25.70 -21.47 -29.66
C SER A 22 25.16 -20.70 -28.49
N ALA A 23 23.83 -20.63 -28.38
CA ALA A 23 23.18 -20.21 -27.15
C ALA A 23 23.58 -21.21 -26.07
N GLN A 24 24.57 -20.87 -25.27
CA GLN A 24 24.74 -21.51 -23.97
C GLN A 24 23.53 -21.06 -23.14
N GLU A 25 22.59 -21.99 -22.93
CA GLU A 25 21.60 -21.83 -21.87
C GLU A 25 22.35 -21.57 -20.57
N GLN A 26 22.24 -20.35 -20.07
CA GLN A 26 22.61 -20.07 -18.69
C GLN A 26 21.69 -20.93 -17.82
N PRO A 27 22.24 -21.74 -16.91
CA PRO A 27 21.38 -22.49 -15.99
C PRO A 27 20.54 -21.49 -15.23
N SER A 28 19.21 -21.69 -15.28
CA SER A 28 18.27 -20.96 -14.45
C SER A 28 18.81 -20.93 -13.02
N ALA A 29 18.91 -19.75 -12.43
CA ALA A 29 19.28 -19.59 -11.03
C ALA A 29 18.20 -20.29 -10.18
N THR A 30 18.38 -21.60 -10.02
CA THR A 30 17.55 -22.43 -9.18
C THR A 30 17.84 -22.13 -7.71
N HIS A 31 16.95 -22.51 -6.83
CA HIS A 31 17.06 -22.42 -5.35
C HIS A 31 18.42 -22.77 -4.74
N ALA A 32 19.32 -23.42 -5.49
CA ALA A 32 20.69 -23.69 -5.09
C ALA A 32 21.56 -22.42 -5.02
N ALA A 33 21.35 -21.43 -5.89
CA ALA A 33 22.08 -20.17 -5.85
C ALA A 33 21.68 -19.30 -4.64
N GLN A 34 20.43 -19.38 -4.21
CA GLN A 34 19.98 -18.74 -2.97
C GLN A 34 20.58 -19.38 -1.72
N LYS A 35 20.87 -20.68 -1.74
CA LYS A 35 21.60 -21.36 -0.66
C LYS A 35 23.08 -21.01 -0.61
N SER A 36 23.71 -20.68 -1.73
CA SER A 36 25.11 -20.30 -1.77
C SER A 36 25.37 -18.87 -1.33
N ALA A 37 24.41 -17.97 -1.50
CA ALA A 37 24.47 -16.59 -0.97
C ALA A 37 24.34 -16.55 0.56
N MET A 38 23.70 -17.54 1.17
CA MET A 38 23.63 -17.69 2.63
C MET A 38 24.92 -18.30 3.23
N ASN A 39 25.86 -18.73 2.43
CA ASN A 39 27.15 -19.27 2.84
C ASN A 39 28.25 -18.45 2.15
N ASP A 40 28.39 -17.19 2.51
CA ASP A 40 29.60 -16.46 2.20
C ASP A 40 30.76 -17.19 2.86
N PRO A 41 31.78 -17.65 2.09
CA PRO A 41 32.95 -18.31 2.68
C PRO A 41 33.73 -17.45 3.68
N ALA A 42 33.49 -16.14 3.67
CA ALA A 42 34.04 -15.19 4.63
C ALA A 42 33.23 -15.10 5.93
N GLU A 43 32.02 -15.64 5.98
CA GLU A 43 31.19 -15.67 7.18
C GLU A 43 31.04 -17.12 7.70
N PRO A 44 31.10 -17.34 9.02
CA PRO A 44 30.86 -18.67 9.58
C PRO A 44 29.42 -19.11 9.28
N PRO A 45 29.18 -20.41 9.02
CA PRO A 45 27.85 -20.92 8.75
C PRO A 45 26.94 -20.66 9.94
N HIS A 46 25.84 -19.94 9.69
CA HIS A 46 24.86 -19.63 10.73
C HIS A 46 24.03 -20.86 11.06
N PRO A 47 24.01 -21.34 12.29
CA PRO A 47 23.05 -22.35 12.71
C PRO A 47 21.68 -21.70 12.76
N LEU A 48 20.90 -21.82 11.69
CA LEU A 48 19.50 -21.42 11.69
C LEU A 48 18.77 -22.25 12.75
N ALA A 49 18.48 -21.66 13.89
CA ALA A 49 17.54 -22.24 14.81
C ALA A 49 16.23 -22.47 14.06
N LYS A 50 15.66 -23.68 14.12
CA LYS A 50 14.37 -23.93 13.50
C LYS A 50 13.33 -23.03 14.17
N ALA A 51 12.89 -22.00 13.46
CA ALA A 51 11.87 -21.12 13.96
C ALA A 51 10.61 -21.94 14.28
N LYS A 52 9.97 -21.66 15.41
CA LYS A 52 8.68 -22.25 15.75
C LYS A 52 7.65 -21.72 14.75
N ALA A 53 7.19 -22.60 13.87
CA ALA A 53 6.20 -22.22 12.86
C ALA A 53 4.82 -22.10 13.53
N ILE A 54 4.34 -20.86 13.71
CA ILE A 54 2.94 -20.59 14.04
C ILE A 54 2.23 -20.28 12.73
N PRO A 55 1.25 -21.09 12.30
CA PRO A 55 0.52 -20.82 11.05
C PRO A 55 -0.15 -19.46 11.08
N ARG A 56 -0.28 -18.80 9.92
CA ARG A 56 -1.08 -17.58 9.81
C ARG A 56 -2.55 -17.85 10.10
N PRO A 57 -3.34 -16.82 10.46
CA PRO A 57 -4.77 -16.99 10.72
C PRO A 57 -5.46 -17.68 9.56
N GLY A 58 -6.20 -18.75 9.86
CA GLY A 58 -7.04 -19.41 8.87
C GLY A 58 -8.23 -18.54 8.45
N GLY A 59 -8.92 -18.96 7.39
CA GLY A 59 -10.14 -18.27 6.92
C GLY A 59 -9.84 -17.05 6.05
N ALA A 60 -8.81 -17.12 5.22
CA ALA A 60 -8.52 -16.11 4.19
C ALA A 60 -9.77 -15.73 3.40
N ILE A 61 -9.91 -14.46 3.06
CA ILE A 61 -10.98 -13.95 2.22
C ILE A 61 -10.81 -14.58 0.83
N SER A 62 -11.80 -15.38 0.41
CA SER A 62 -11.77 -16.01 -0.91
C SER A 62 -12.12 -15.01 -1.99
N ARG A 63 -11.56 -15.20 -3.19
CA ARG A 63 -11.91 -14.40 -4.36
C ARG A 63 -13.41 -14.43 -4.68
N SER A 64 -14.05 -15.56 -4.47
CA SER A 64 -15.52 -15.73 -4.66
C SER A 64 -16.39 -14.98 -3.65
N SER A 65 -15.80 -14.43 -2.59
CA SER A 65 -16.52 -13.59 -1.60
C SER A 65 -16.69 -12.15 -2.07
N VAL A 66 -15.86 -11.71 -3.03
CA VAL A 66 -15.91 -10.35 -3.60
C VAL A 66 -17.10 -10.21 -4.52
N ASP A 67 -17.84 -9.12 -4.40
CA ASP A 67 -19.01 -8.82 -5.24
C ASP A 67 -18.63 -7.81 -6.35
N GLU A 68 -17.98 -8.33 -7.41
CA GLU A 68 -17.58 -7.54 -8.57
C GLU A 68 -18.74 -6.76 -9.20
N LYS A 69 -19.96 -7.36 -9.19
CA LYS A 69 -21.15 -6.69 -9.74
C LYS A 69 -21.53 -5.47 -8.91
N SER A 70 -21.43 -5.61 -7.59
CA SER A 70 -21.70 -4.50 -6.66
C SER A 70 -20.64 -3.40 -6.78
N MET A 71 -19.35 -3.75 -6.93
CA MET A 71 -18.27 -2.81 -7.18
C MET A 71 -18.53 -2.04 -8.48
N ARG A 72 -18.76 -2.75 -9.59
CA ARG A 72 -19.08 -2.12 -10.87
C ARG A 72 -20.32 -1.23 -10.81
N ALA A 73 -21.37 -1.63 -10.13
CA ALA A 73 -22.58 -0.82 -9.99
C ALA A 73 -22.34 0.48 -9.18
N LEU A 74 -21.42 0.45 -8.21
CA LEU A 74 -21.00 1.67 -7.51
C LEU A 74 -20.25 2.60 -8.45
N ILE A 75 -19.25 2.10 -9.17
CA ILE A 75 -18.48 2.88 -10.16
C ILE A 75 -19.44 3.51 -11.20
N ASP A 76 -20.31 2.71 -11.82
CA ASP A 76 -21.26 3.21 -12.81
C ASP A 76 -22.18 4.31 -12.23
N SER A 77 -22.58 4.19 -10.95
CA SER A 77 -23.41 5.21 -10.28
C SER A 77 -22.64 6.50 -9.99
N MET A 78 -21.34 6.41 -9.70
CA MET A 78 -20.46 7.58 -9.50
C MET A 78 -20.16 8.27 -10.84
N VAL A 79 -19.86 7.50 -11.87
CA VAL A 79 -19.65 8.03 -13.25
C VAL A 79 -20.91 8.76 -13.74
N ALA A 80 -22.11 8.24 -13.43
CA ALA A 80 -23.37 8.89 -13.77
C ALA A 80 -23.60 10.26 -13.09
N CYS A 81 -22.85 10.57 -12.02
CA CYS A 81 -22.83 11.91 -11.41
C CYS A 81 -22.07 12.93 -12.26
N GLY A 82 -21.43 12.53 -13.36
CA GLY A 82 -20.57 13.40 -14.15
C GLY A 82 -19.29 13.78 -13.41
N THR A 83 -18.74 14.91 -13.75
CA THR A 83 -17.49 15.41 -13.18
C THR A 83 -17.62 15.73 -11.70
N ARG A 84 -16.80 15.09 -10.88
CA ARG A 84 -16.88 15.17 -9.42
C ARG A 84 -15.81 16.09 -8.80
N ILE A 85 -15.44 17.17 -9.50
CA ILE A 85 -14.46 18.14 -9.01
C ILE A 85 -14.85 18.63 -7.62
N SER A 86 -13.95 18.54 -6.65
CA SER A 86 -14.24 18.85 -5.23
C SER A 86 -14.63 20.30 -4.95
N ILE A 87 -14.26 21.25 -5.80
CA ILE A 87 -14.71 22.64 -5.73
C ILE A 87 -16.09 22.86 -6.38
N GLY A 88 -16.76 21.80 -6.84
CA GLY A 88 -18.07 21.84 -7.47
C GLY A 88 -19.22 21.98 -6.46
N ASN A 89 -20.44 21.70 -6.94
CA ASN A 89 -21.64 21.80 -6.12
C ASN A 89 -21.86 20.55 -5.26
N TRP A 90 -21.81 20.73 -3.94
CA TRP A 90 -22.02 19.66 -2.96
C TRP A 90 -23.51 19.40 -2.63
N ASP A 91 -24.42 20.27 -3.06
CA ASP A 91 -25.86 20.18 -2.76
C ASP A 91 -26.67 19.60 -3.94
N ASP A 92 -26.03 19.35 -5.09
CA ASP A 92 -26.71 18.73 -6.24
C ASP A 92 -26.74 17.19 -6.06
N PRO A 93 -27.93 16.57 -5.91
CA PRO A 93 -28.04 15.14 -5.71
C PRO A 93 -27.85 14.32 -7.00
N LYS A 94 -27.73 14.97 -8.16
CA LYS A 94 -27.64 14.32 -9.47
C LYS A 94 -26.29 14.48 -10.16
N HIS A 95 -25.56 15.54 -9.83
CA HIS A 95 -24.29 15.87 -10.49
C HIS A 95 -23.24 16.32 -9.47
N GLY A 96 -21.97 16.16 -9.84
CA GLY A 96 -20.84 16.68 -9.09
C GLY A 96 -20.47 15.86 -7.83
N PRO A 97 -19.64 16.47 -6.97
CA PRO A 97 -19.07 15.78 -5.81
C PRO A 97 -20.14 15.38 -4.77
N GLY A 98 -21.20 16.20 -4.62
CA GLY A 98 -22.33 15.89 -3.72
C GLY A 98 -23.07 14.62 -4.11
N CYS A 99 -23.35 14.45 -5.41
CA CYS A 99 -23.93 13.22 -5.94
C CYS A 99 -23.01 12.00 -5.68
N GLY A 100 -21.71 12.10 -5.97
CA GLY A 100 -20.74 11.04 -5.73
C GLY A 100 -20.72 10.60 -4.27
N ARG A 101 -20.62 11.58 -3.34
CA ARG A 101 -20.70 11.34 -1.89
C ARG A 101 -22.00 10.58 -1.52
N ASP A 102 -23.15 11.00 -2.05
CA ASP A 102 -24.43 10.38 -1.72
C ASP A 102 -24.50 8.91 -2.19
N LYS A 103 -23.95 8.59 -3.39
CA LYS A 103 -23.86 7.19 -3.86
C LYS A 103 -23.02 6.32 -2.91
N ILE A 104 -21.93 6.85 -2.40
CA ILE A 104 -21.06 6.15 -1.44
C ILE A 104 -21.80 5.94 -0.12
N VAL A 105 -22.41 6.99 0.44
CA VAL A 105 -23.16 6.95 1.72
C VAL A 105 -24.32 5.96 1.63
N ASP A 106 -25.09 5.98 0.55
CA ASP A 106 -26.20 5.07 0.32
C ASP A 106 -25.72 3.60 0.27
N ARG A 107 -24.61 3.36 -0.42
CA ARG A 107 -24.00 2.03 -0.52
C ARG A 107 -23.52 1.53 0.85
N LEU A 108 -22.80 2.37 1.59
CA LEU A 108 -22.31 2.02 2.93
C LEU A 108 -23.45 1.78 3.92
N ASN A 109 -24.54 2.56 3.86
CA ASN A 109 -25.73 2.35 4.66
C ASN A 109 -26.41 1.02 4.34
N ALA A 110 -26.51 0.65 3.05
CA ALA A 110 -27.08 -0.64 2.63
C ALA A 110 -26.21 -1.81 3.15
N ILE A 111 -24.89 -1.71 3.04
CA ILE A 111 -23.94 -2.68 3.60
C ILE A 111 -24.10 -2.79 5.11
N ASN A 112 -24.13 -1.66 5.81
CA ASN A 112 -24.26 -1.64 7.27
C ASN A 112 -25.54 -2.32 7.73
N LYS A 113 -26.66 -2.01 7.07
CA LYS A 113 -27.96 -2.66 7.35
C LYS A 113 -27.89 -4.18 7.12
N ALA A 114 -27.28 -4.63 6.03
CA ALA A 114 -27.16 -6.05 5.69
C ALA A 114 -26.24 -6.81 6.66
N ASN A 115 -25.23 -6.13 7.21
CA ASN A 115 -24.20 -6.70 8.08
C ASN A 115 -24.43 -6.40 9.59
N GLY A 116 -25.65 -6.11 10.00
CA GLY A 116 -26.03 -6.00 11.41
C GLY A 116 -25.63 -4.71 12.12
N GLY A 117 -25.41 -3.62 11.39
CA GLY A 117 -25.25 -2.27 11.95
C GLY A 117 -23.93 -2.03 12.69
N LYS A 118 -22.85 -2.67 12.27
CA LYS A 118 -21.55 -2.56 12.95
C LYS A 118 -20.71 -1.36 12.53
N LEU A 119 -21.02 -0.76 11.36
CA LEU A 119 -20.28 0.38 10.84
C LEU A 119 -20.84 1.70 11.40
N GLN A 120 -19.95 2.58 11.78
CA GLN A 120 -20.25 4.00 12.04
C GLN A 120 -19.93 4.79 10.78
N ILE A 121 -20.95 5.38 10.14
CA ILE A 121 -20.78 6.11 8.88
C ILE A 121 -20.79 7.60 9.20
N ILE A 122 -19.73 8.30 8.78
CA ILE A 122 -19.50 9.73 9.05
C ILE A 122 -19.29 10.42 7.71
N VAL A 123 -20.01 11.54 7.51
CA VAL A 123 -19.67 12.53 6.49
C VAL A 123 -18.95 13.67 7.19
N ASP A 124 -17.66 13.76 6.97
CA ASP A 124 -16.79 14.74 7.61
C ASP A 124 -16.64 15.94 6.70
N LYS A 125 -17.01 17.13 7.20
CA LYS A 125 -17.06 18.39 6.43
C LYS A 125 -15.98 19.33 6.89
N PHE A 126 -15.25 19.90 5.94
CA PHE A 126 -14.17 20.84 6.20
C PHE A 126 -14.05 21.86 5.06
N ASP A 127 -13.29 22.92 5.29
CA ASP A 127 -12.91 23.89 4.26
C ASP A 127 -11.43 23.71 3.92
N ALA A 128 -11.12 23.72 2.63
CA ALA A 128 -9.74 23.68 2.13
C ALA A 128 -9.41 24.97 1.38
N THR A 129 -8.16 25.43 1.47
CA THR A 129 -7.67 26.60 0.75
C THR A 129 -6.29 26.34 0.17
N GLY A 130 -6.12 26.58 -1.11
CA GLY A 130 -4.86 26.40 -1.82
C GLY A 130 -4.93 27.00 -3.22
N GLU A 131 -3.89 26.79 -4.01
CA GLU A 131 -3.81 27.28 -5.37
C GLU A 131 -4.97 26.76 -6.23
N ARG A 132 -5.27 25.46 -6.10
CA ARG A 132 -6.31 24.77 -6.88
C ARG A 132 -7.74 24.98 -6.32
N THR A 133 -7.90 25.72 -5.24
CA THR A 133 -9.17 26.31 -4.81
C THR A 133 -9.26 27.81 -5.16
N LEU A 134 -8.40 28.28 -6.08
CA LEU A 134 -8.31 29.69 -6.49
C LEU A 134 -8.00 30.63 -5.32
N GLY A 135 -7.29 30.16 -4.29
CA GLY A 135 -6.94 30.92 -3.09
C GLY A 135 -8.11 31.25 -2.17
N LYS A 136 -9.25 30.60 -2.34
CA LYS A 136 -10.46 30.82 -1.50
C LYS A 136 -10.79 29.54 -0.73
N PRO A 137 -11.40 29.66 0.47
CA PRO A 137 -11.99 28.53 1.15
C PRO A 137 -13.02 27.82 0.25
N ALA A 138 -12.87 26.53 0.06
CA ALA A 138 -13.79 25.68 -0.68
C ALA A 138 -14.30 24.56 0.25
N PRO A 139 -15.61 24.35 0.38
CA PRO A 139 -16.15 23.27 1.18
C PRO A 139 -15.79 21.92 0.56
N MET A 140 -15.36 21.00 1.40
CA MET A 140 -15.01 19.61 1.02
C MET A 140 -15.61 18.63 2.01
N GLN A 141 -15.77 17.39 1.60
CA GLN A 141 -16.35 16.35 2.46
C GLN A 141 -15.69 15.01 2.21
N ASN A 142 -15.25 14.37 3.28
CA ASN A 142 -14.83 12.96 3.26
C ASN A 142 -15.96 12.07 3.79
N VAL A 143 -15.93 10.78 3.42
CA VAL A 143 -16.84 9.78 3.98
C VAL A 143 -16.02 8.68 4.62
N TYR A 144 -16.30 8.40 5.89
CA TYR A 144 -15.66 7.32 6.64
C TYR A 144 -16.69 6.29 7.08
N ALA A 145 -16.41 5.02 6.85
CA ALA A 145 -17.11 3.92 7.51
C ALA A 145 -16.15 3.27 8.51
N ILE A 146 -16.46 3.35 9.80
CA ILE A 146 -15.59 2.88 10.86
C ILE A 146 -16.14 1.59 11.43
N LEU A 147 -15.35 0.54 11.45
CA LEU A 147 -15.62 -0.72 12.15
C LEU A 147 -14.78 -0.76 13.42
N PRO A 148 -15.37 -0.51 14.60
CA PRO A 148 -14.63 -0.42 15.85
C PRO A 148 -13.92 -1.72 16.22
N GLY A 149 -12.69 -1.59 16.69
CA GLY A 149 -11.95 -2.68 17.30
C GLY A 149 -12.56 -3.10 18.64
N THR A 150 -12.37 -4.36 19.00
CA THR A 150 -12.96 -4.96 20.19
C THR A 150 -11.96 -5.17 21.33
N ASP A 151 -10.69 -4.92 21.10
CA ASP A 151 -9.63 -5.06 22.10
C ASP A 151 -9.39 -3.70 22.80
N GLU A 152 -9.51 -3.64 24.12
CA GLU A 152 -9.37 -2.39 24.89
C GLU A 152 -8.03 -1.68 24.64
N LYS A 153 -6.94 -2.43 24.39
CA LYS A 153 -5.59 -1.89 24.17
C LYS A 153 -5.38 -1.46 22.72
N LEU A 154 -6.08 -2.11 21.76
CA LEU A 154 -5.86 -1.89 20.32
C LEU A 154 -7.02 -1.19 19.62
N ALA A 155 -8.14 -0.95 20.28
CA ALA A 155 -9.28 -0.24 19.68
C ALA A 155 -8.94 1.17 19.19
N LYS A 156 -7.87 1.77 19.71
CA LYS A 156 -7.34 3.08 19.24
C LYS A 156 -6.27 2.93 18.16
N THR A 157 -5.82 1.73 17.85
CA THR A 157 -5.00 1.48 16.66
C THR A 157 -5.92 1.34 15.46
N VAL A 158 -5.64 2.07 14.38
CA VAL A 158 -6.47 2.04 13.16
C VAL A 158 -5.66 1.54 11.96
N PHE A 159 -6.30 0.70 11.16
CA PHE A 159 -5.85 0.39 9.80
C PHE A 159 -6.86 0.97 8.82
N ILE A 160 -6.37 1.67 7.81
CA ILE A 160 -7.15 2.47 6.89
C ILE A 160 -7.01 1.92 5.49
N VAL A 161 -8.10 1.90 4.72
CA VAL A 161 -8.08 1.79 3.26
C VAL A 161 -8.81 2.99 2.70
N SER A 162 -8.26 3.60 1.66
CA SER A 162 -8.86 4.78 1.02
C SER A 162 -8.83 4.72 -0.50
N GLY A 163 -9.66 5.53 -1.10
CA GLY A 163 -9.65 5.97 -2.47
C GLY A 163 -10.30 7.34 -2.55
N HIS A 164 -10.02 8.13 -3.58
CA HIS A 164 -10.65 9.44 -3.73
C HIS A 164 -11.85 9.40 -4.69
N PHE A 165 -12.87 10.18 -4.42
CA PHE A 165 -14.07 10.15 -5.25
C PHE A 165 -14.22 11.37 -6.16
N ASP A 166 -13.34 12.34 -6.07
CA ASP A 166 -13.26 13.42 -7.03
C ASP A 166 -12.63 12.97 -8.35
N SER A 167 -12.86 13.75 -9.40
CA SER A 167 -12.33 13.50 -10.73
C SER A 167 -12.11 14.82 -11.46
N ILE A 168 -11.10 14.87 -12.35
CA ILE A 168 -10.78 16.07 -13.13
C ILE A 168 -10.68 15.76 -14.62
N PRO A 169 -11.03 16.72 -15.51
CA PRO A 169 -10.95 16.53 -16.94
C PRO A 169 -9.52 16.53 -17.48
N SER A 170 -8.63 17.30 -16.85
CA SER A 170 -7.20 17.34 -17.14
C SER A 170 -6.47 18.18 -16.10
N VAL A 171 -5.15 18.01 -16.00
CA VAL A 171 -4.32 18.83 -15.09
C VAL A 171 -4.39 20.33 -15.43
N SER A 172 -4.53 20.69 -16.70
CA SER A 172 -4.65 22.09 -17.15
C SER A 172 -6.03 22.69 -16.92
N SER A 173 -7.05 21.86 -16.70
CA SER A 173 -8.46 22.25 -16.52
C SER A 173 -9.01 21.78 -15.17
N ILE A 174 -8.14 21.64 -14.18
CA ILE A 174 -8.40 21.05 -12.86
C ILE A 174 -9.48 21.79 -12.03
N THR A 175 -9.84 22.99 -12.41
CA THR A 175 -10.89 23.79 -11.77
C THR A 175 -12.11 24.00 -12.68
N ASP A 176 -12.13 23.42 -13.87
CA ASP A 176 -13.23 23.60 -14.82
C ASP A 176 -14.33 22.54 -14.61
N THR A 177 -15.38 22.96 -13.91
CA THR A 177 -16.56 22.13 -13.62
C THR A 177 -17.49 21.92 -14.81
N SER A 178 -17.23 22.55 -15.96
CA SER A 178 -18.05 22.43 -17.18
C SER A 178 -17.62 21.31 -18.10
N LEU A 179 -16.40 20.81 -17.96
CA LEU A 179 -15.85 19.71 -18.75
C LEU A 179 -16.22 18.36 -18.13
N ASP A 180 -16.38 17.35 -18.98
CA ASP A 180 -16.70 16.00 -18.51
C ASP A 180 -15.44 15.24 -18.08
N ALA A 181 -15.53 14.57 -16.93
CA ALA A 181 -14.48 13.74 -16.33
C ALA A 181 -15.14 12.55 -15.63
N PRO A 182 -15.33 11.42 -16.31
CA PRO A 182 -16.01 10.27 -15.73
C PRO A 182 -15.31 9.70 -14.50
N GLY A 183 -13.97 9.67 -14.48
CA GLY A 183 -13.18 9.22 -13.34
C GLY A 183 -13.58 7.82 -12.89
N ALA A 184 -13.59 6.85 -13.82
CA ALA A 184 -14.01 5.48 -13.51
C ALA A 184 -12.87 4.68 -12.86
N ASP A 185 -11.65 4.83 -13.39
CA ASP A 185 -10.45 4.26 -12.83
C ASP A 185 -9.79 5.22 -11.85
N ASP A 186 -9.72 6.48 -12.20
CA ASP A 186 -9.18 7.56 -11.38
C ASP A 186 -10.33 8.43 -10.79
N ASP A 187 -10.92 8.19 -9.52
CA ASP A 187 -10.59 7.00 -8.75
C ASP A 187 -11.86 6.35 -8.16
N ALA A 188 -12.90 6.18 -8.99
CA ALA A 188 -14.02 5.37 -8.55
C ALA A 188 -13.63 3.88 -8.35
N SER A 189 -12.50 3.45 -8.94
CA SER A 189 -11.95 2.11 -8.75
C SER A 189 -11.49 1.90 -7.31
N GLY A 190 -10.65 2.76 -6.75
CA GLY A 190 -10.19 2.68 -5.36
C GLY A 190 -11.32 2.92 -4.36
N VAL A 191 -12.23 3.85 -4.63
CA VAL A 191 -13.46 3.98 -3.82
C VAL A 191 -14.20 2.66 -3.74
N SER A 192 -14.33 1.91 -4.85
CA SER A 192 -15.02 0.63 -4.86
C SER A 192 -14.28 -0.44 -4.04
N VAL A 193 -12.93 -0.40 -4.00
CA VAL A 193 -12.09 -1.27 -3.15
C VAL A 193 -12.34 -0.97 -1.67
N SER A 194 -12.34 0.29 -1.27
CA SER A 194 -12.63 0.72 0.10
C SER A 194 -14.02 0.25 0.56
N VAL A 195 -15.05 0.49 -0.24
CA VAL A 195 -16.43 0.12 0.07
C VAL A 195 -16.63 -1.41 0.09
N GLU A 196 -15.99 -2.15 -0.81
CA GLU A 196 -16.06 -3.62 -0.82
C GLU A 196 -15.32 -4.22 0.39
N SER A 197 -14.19 -3.63 0.78
CA SER A 197 -13.47 -3.99 2.01
C SER A 197 -14.36 -3.78 3.24
N ALA A 198 -15.12 -2.68 3.30
CA ALA A 198 -16.12 -2.44 4.34
C ALA A 198 -17.20 -3.55 4.38
N ARG A 199 -17.69 -3.97 3.20
CA ARG A 199 -18.68 -5.04 3.10
C ARG A 199 -18.13 -6.39 3.60
N LEU A 200 -16.95 -6.77 3.14
CA LEU A 200 -16.32 -8.05 3.50
C LEU A 200 -16.03 -8.13 5.00
N LEU A 201 -15.39 -7.09 5.54
CA LEU A 201 -14.91 -7.11 6.92
C LEU A 201 -16.04 -6.87 7.94
N SER A 202 -17.02 -6.02 7.64
CA SER A 202 -18.20 -5.89 8.50
C SER A 202 -19.04 -7.17 8.53
N LYS A 203 -19.12 -7.92 7.43
CA LYS A 203 -19.78 -9.25 7.40
C LYS A 203 -19.06 -10.26 8.29
N ILE A 204 -17.72 -10.25 8.30
CA ILE A 204 -16.94 -11.10 9.20
C ILE A 204 -17.20 -10.69 10.65
N ALA A 205 -17.19 -9.40 10.97
CA ALA A 205 -17.49 -8.91 12.31
C ALA A 205 -18.91 -9.25 12.78
N ALA A 206 -19.89 -9.22 11.87
CA ALA A 206 -21.27 -9.61 12.16
C ALA A 206 -21.42 -11.10 12.53
N SER A 207 -20.50 -11.96 12.06
CA SER A 207 -20.46 -13.38 12.44
C SER A 207 -19.90 -13.66 13.83
N GLY A 208 -19.65 -12.62 14.63
CA GLY A 208 -19.06 -12.71 15.98
C GLY A 208 -17.53 -12.78 16.02
N LYS A 209 -16.87 -12.65 14.87
CA LYS A 209 -15.39 -12.63 14.74
C LYS A 209 -14.90 -11.19 14.58
N GLY A 210 -14.98 -10.38 15.64
CA GLY A 210 -14.50 -9.00 15.64
C GLY A 210 -12.99 -8.91 15.44
N PHE A 211 -12.53 -7.71 15.12
CA PHE A 211 -11.12 -7.38 14.99
C PHE A 211 -10.61 -6.73 16.26
N ARG A 212 -9.33 -6.88 16.57
CA ARG A 212 -8.71 -6.26 17.73
C ARG A 212 -8.58 -4.75 17.53
N ALA A 213 -7.98 -4.35 16.42
CA ALA A 213 -7.83 -2.96 16.02
C ALA A 213 -9.06 -2.45 15.25
N THR A 214 -9.25 -1.15 15.21
CA THR A 214 -10.29 -0.47 14.43
C THR A 214 -9.92 -0.45 12.95
N LEU A 215 -10.92 -0.59 12.08
CA LEU A 215 -10.79 -0.45 10.64
C LEU A 215 -11.54 0.78 10.16
N ILE A 216 -10.91 1.58 9.32
CA ILE A 216 -11.51 2.76 8.68
C ILE A 216 -11.50 2.54 7.17
N PHE A 217 -12.67 2.57 6.58
CA PHE A 217 -12.89 2.53 5.14
C PHE A 217 -13.22 3.95 4.72
N ALA A 218 -12.22 4.62 4.13
CA ALA A 218 -12.29 6.03 3.80
C ALA A 218 -12.56 6.22 2.31
N THR A 219 -13.30 7.28 1.99
CA THR A 219 -13.33 7.85 0.66
C THR A 219 -13.15 9.34 0.81
N VAL A 220 -12.14 9.90 0.18
CA VAL A 220 -11.73 11.28 0.38
C VAL A 220 -12.02 12.15 -0.84
N SER A 221 -12.04 13.46 -0.65
CA SER A 221 -12.23 14.43 -1.72
C SER A 221 -11.05 15.38 -1.81
N GLY A 222 -10.87 16.04 -2.96
CA GLY A 222 -9.82 17.02 -3.13
C GLY A 222 -8.41 16.43 -3.23
N GLU A 223 -8.29 15.17 -3.61
CA GLU A 223 -7.03 14.58 -4.01
C GLU A 223 -6.45 15.36 -5.16
N GLU A 224 -7.22 15.49 -6.21
CA GLU A 224 -6.90 16.16 -7.46
C GLU A 224 -6.61 17.65 -7.29
N GLN A 225 -7.21 18.28 -6.29
CA GLN A 225 -6.95 19.66 -5.97
C GLN A 225 -5.74 19.86 -5.05
N GLY A 226 -5.09 18.80 -4.59
CA GLY A 226 -3.84 18.88 -3.81
C GLY A 226 -3.86 18.11 -2.50
N LEU A 227 -4.43 16.91 -2.48
CA LEU A 227 -4.46 16.01 -1.32
C LEU A 227 -5.18 16.60 -0.11
N PHE A 228 -6.20 17.45 -0.33
CA PHE A 228 -6.85 18.15 0.78
C PHE A 228 -7.60 17.19 1.69
N GLY A 229 -8.31 16.21 1.13
CA GLY A 229 -9.09 15.25 1.90
C GLY A 229 -8.22 14.34 2.75
N SER A 230 -7.16 13.82 2.20
CA SER A 230 -6.22 12.95 2.94
C SER A 230 -5.37 13.72 3.95
N THR A 231 -5.01 14.98 3.66
CA THR A 231 -4.34 15.84 4.62
C THR A 231 -5.26 16.11 5.82
N HIS A 232 -6.53 16.44 5.56
CA HIS A 232 -7.52 16.60 6.62
C HIS A 232 -7.78 15.30 7.39
N MET A 233 -7.83 14.15 6.70
CA MET A 233 -8.03 12.85 7.33
C MET A 233 -6.86 12.49 8.27
N GLU A 234 -5.62 12.80 7.91
CA GLU A 234 -4.45 12.58 8.75
C GLU A 234 -4.56 13.38 10.05
N GLU A 235 -4.97 14.63 9.97
CA GLU A 235 -5.23 15.48 11.16
C GLU A 235 -6.44 14.96 11.95
N TRP A 236 -7.52 14.57 11.28
CA TRP A 236 -8.73 14.06 11.91
C TRP A 236 -8.45 12.79 12.74
N VAL A 237 -7.70 11.82 12.22
CA VAL A 237 -7.38 10.60 12.97
C VAL A 237 -6.57 10.91 14.25
N LYS A 238 -5.67 11.89 14.19
CA LYS A 238 -4.95 12.38 15.39
C LYS A 238 -5.90 13.01 16.40
N GLN A 239 -6.83 13.86 15.94
CA GLN A 239 -7.80 14.53 16.81
C GLN A 239 -8.75 13.53 17.49
N GLN A 240 -9.08 12.41 16.82
CA GLN A 240 -9.85 11.32 17.42
C GLN A 240 -9.04 10.47 18.42
N GLY A 241 -7.75 10.76 18.57
CA GLY A 241 -6.83 10.01 19.44
C GLY A 241 -6.53 8.61 18.91
N TYR A 242 -6.54 8.42 17.60
CA TYR A 242 -6.14 7.19 16.95
C TYR A 242 -4.62 7.13 16.72
N THR A 243 -4.08 5.92 16.75
CA THR A 243 -2.72 5.61 16.31
C THR A 243 -2.82 4.85 14.99
N VAL A 244 -2.22 5.36 13.95
CA VAL A 244 -2.24 4.72 12.62
C VAL A 244 -1.30 3.52 12.60
N GLY A 245 -1.85 2.33 12.48
CA GLY A 245 -1.11 1.08 12.30
C GLY A 245 -0.74 0.80 10.84
N GLY A 246 -1.48 1.37 9.90
CA GLY A 246 -1.22 1.29 8.47
C GLY A 246 -2.34 1.93 7.65
N MET A 247 -1.98 2.60 6.56
CA MET A 247 -2.89 3.19 5.59
C MET A 247 -2.60 2.62 4.20
N LEU A 248 -3.61 2.06 3.57
CA LEU A 248 -3.61 1.51 2.22
C LEU A 248 -4.38 2.48 1.33
N ASP A 249 -3.71 3.06 0.36
CA ASP A 249 -4.27 3.97 -0.62
C ASP A 249 -4.43 3.24 -1.94
N ASP A 250 -5.66 3.13 -2.43
CA ASP A 250 -5.97 2.53 -3.72
C ASP A 250 -6.33 3.65 -4.68
N ASP A 251 -5.52 3.85 -5.71
CA ASP A 251 -5.70 4.94 -6.65
C ASP A 251 -5.22 4.49 -8.03
N ILE A 252 -6.16 4.45 -9.00
CA ILE A 252 -6.01 3.85 -10.34
C ILE A 252 -5.69 2.36 -10.20
N VAL A 253 -6.70 1.56 -9.85
CA VAL A 253 -6.55 0.12 -9.55
C VAL A 253 -7.50 -0.77 -10.35
N GLY A 254 -8.07 -0.26 -11.44
CA GLY A 254 -9.14 -0.93 -12.18
C GLY A 254 -8.71 -1.65 -13.44
N ASP A 255 -7.54 -1.40 -14.02
CA ASP A 255 -7.14 -1.96 -15.32
C ASP A 255 -5.82 -2.73 -15.29
N ASP A 256 -5.77 -3.85 -15.98
CA ASP A 256 -4.56 -4.62 -16.30
C ASP A 256 -4.60 -5.17 -17.74
N LEU A 257 -5.45 -4.58 -18.59
CA LEU A 257 -5.73 -5.05 -19.93
C LEU A 257 -4.75 -4.52 -20.98
N GLN A 258 -3.83 -3.63 -20.60
CA GLN A 258 -2.80 -3.13 -21.49
C GLN A 258 -1.97 -4.30 -22.06
N PRO A 259 -1.70 -4.34 -23.39
CA PRO A 259 -0.98 -5.46 -24.00
C PRO A 259 0.37 -5.72 -23.35
N GLY A 260 0.54 -6.89 -22.74
CA GLY A 260 1.77 -7.30 -22.06
C GLY A 260 1.87 -6.80 -20.60
N ALA A 261 0.84 -6.15 -20.07
CA ALA A 261 0.81 -5.76 -18.66
C ALA A 261 0.90 -7.00 -17.77
N PRO A 262 1.71 -6.95 -16.71
CA PRO A 262 1.70 -8.00 -15.69
C PRO A 262 0.42 -7.88 -14.85
N HIS A 263 -0.27 -9.00 -14.62
CA HIS A 263 -1.50 -9.04 -13.80
C HIS A 263 -1.16 -8.95 -12.30
N ARG A 264 -0.44 -7.90 -11.91
CA ARG A 264 -0.01 -7.63 -10.53
C ARG A 264 -0.12 -6.15 -10.23
N VAL A 265 -0.77 -5.80 -9.15
CA VAL A 265 -0.81 -4.42 -8.67
C VAL A 265 0.58 -3.96 -8.21
N ARG A 266 0.94 -2.72 -8.48
CA ARG A 266 2.14 -2.08 -7.93
C ARG A 266 1.82 -1.57 -6.53
N LEU A 267 2.74 -1.78 -5.60
CA LEU A 267 2.64 -1.30 -4.22
C LEU A 267 3.83 -0.38 -3.93
N PHE A 268 3.58 0.91 -3.93
CA PHE A 268 4.57 1.94 -3.66
C PHE A 268 4.77 2.13 -2.16
N SER A 269 6.02 2.27 -1.74
CA SER A 269 6.38 2.49 -0.34
C SER A 269 7.62 3.37 -0.23
N GLY A 270 7.51 4.49 0.46
CA GLY A 270 8.60 5.41 0.70
C GLY A 270 9.68 4.83 1.61
N ASN A 271 10.90 5.38 1.45
CA ASN A 271 12.02 5.05 2.31
C ASN A 271 12.12 6.06 3.41
N GLY A 272 11.92 6.16 4.51
CA GLY A 272 12.05 7.27 5.48
C GLY A 272 13.46 7.88 5.49
N ASP A 273 13.60 8.92 6.27
CA ASP A 273 14.88 9.62 6.51
C ASP A 273 15.70 8.97 7.64
N ILE A 274 15.43 7.70 7.96
CA ILE A 274 16.09 7.01 9.07
C ILE A 274 17.34 6.33 8.54
N ASP A 275 18.49 6.73 9.05
CA ASP A 275 19.77 6.10 8.77
C ASP A 275 19.73 4.61 9.16
N ASP A 276 20.25 3.76 8.29
CA ASP A 276 20.45 2.33 8.48
C ASP A 276 19.19 1.46 8.65
N CYS A 277 17.98 2.00 8.44
CA CYS A 277 16.77 1.17 8.42
C CYS A 277 15.70 1.67 7.46
N ASP A 278 14.79 0.78 7.11
CA ASP A 278 13.64 1.13 6.27
C ASP A 278 12.54 1.84 7.06
N SER A 279 11.69 2.58 6.35
CA SER A 279 10.54 3.27 6.92
C SER A 279 9.43 2.30 7.35
N SER A 280 8.55 2.77 8.23
CA SER A 280 7.31 2.06 8.59
C SER A 280 6.42 1.77 7.37
N SER A 281 6.41 2.64 6.37
CA SER A 281 5.72 2.42 5.09
C SER A 281 6.32 1.26 4.31
N ARG A 282 7.65 1.12 4.29
CA ARG A 282 8.33 -0.01 3.66
C ARG A 282 8.01 -1.32 4.36
N GLU A 283 7.93 -1.30 5.68
CA GLU A 283 7.57 -2.47 6.48
C GLU A 283 6.11 -2.85 6.31
N LEU A 284 5.20 -1.88 6.17
CA LEU A 284 3.80 -2.12 5.81
C LEU A 284 3.70 -2.81 4.44
N ALA A 285 4.42 -2.32 3.43
CA ALA A 285 4.42 -2.94 2.10
C ALA A 285 4.93 -4.38 2.14
N ARG A 286 5.99 -4.68 2.91
CA ARG A 286 6.48 -6.05 3.09
C ARG A 286 5.44 -6.95 3.77
N ALA A 287 4.74 -6.44 4.78
CA ALA A 287 3.70 -7.18 5.47
C ALA A 287 2.53 -7.52 4.52
N VAL A 288 2.10 -6.57 3.70
CA VAL A 288 1.06 -6.76 2.68
C VAL A 288 1.51 -7.78 1.64
N GLU A 289 2.71 -7.63 1.04
CA GLU A 289 3.21 -8.60 0.06
C GLU A 289 3.36 -10.02 0.65
N GLU A 290 3.72 -10.14 1.93
CA GLU A 290 3.82 -11.43 2.61
C GLU A 290 2.45 -12.07 2.84
N ILE A 291 1.40 -11.26 3.06
CA ILE A 291 0.02 -11.73 3.23
C ILE A 291 -0.57 -12.21 1.90
N ASP A 292 -0.46 -11.42 0.85
CA ASP A 292 -1.17 -11.62 -0.42
C ASP A 292 -0.34 -12.35 -1.49
N GLY A 293 0.98 -12.32 -1.31
CA GLY A 293 1.92 -13.05 -2.15
C GLY A 293 2.44 -12.25 -3.34
N ARG A 294 3.63 -12.63 -3.78
CA ARG A 294 4.38 -11.98 -4.88
C ARG A 294 3.71 -12.10 -6.25
N ALA A 295 2.77 -13.01 -6.39
CA ALA A 295 2.02 -13.18 -7.64
C ALA A 295 0.99 -12.07 -7.83
N ALA A 296 0.43 -11.55 -6.72
CA ALA A 296 -0.56 -10.48 -6.72
C ALA A 296 0.09 -9.09 -6.62
N ILE A 297 1.14 -8.96 -5.82
CA ILE A 297 1.75 -7.68 -5.45
C ILE A 297 3.17 -7.54 -6.02
N ARG A 298 3.44 -6.39 -6.64
CA ARG A 298 4.79 -5.96 -6.99
C ARG A 298 5.19 -4.76 -6.13
N MET A 299 6.04 -4.98 -5.14
CA MET A 299 6.60 -3.88 -4.34
C MET A 299 7.45 -2.95 -5.18
N ILE A 300 7.24 -1.65 -5.02
CA ILE A 300 8.03 -0.57 -5.62
C ILE A 300 8.68 0.22 -4.48
N PHE A 301 10.01 0.26 -4.48
CA PHE A 301 10.82 0.92 -3.45
C PHE A 301 10.94 2.42 -3.71
N ARG A 302 9.81 3.09 -3.78
CA ARG A 302 9.65 4.51 -4.02
C ARG A 302 8.33 4.97 -3.41
N VAL A 303 8.27 6.20 -2.90
CA VAL A 303 7.05 6.71 -2.27
C VAL A 303 5.87 6.73 -3.24
N ASP A 304 6.10 7.15 -4.49
CA ASP A 304 5.10 7.19 -5.55
C ASP A 304 5.77 7.22 -6.94
N ARG A 305 4.98 7.33 -8.00
CA ARG A 305 5.41 7.58 -9.37
C ARG A 305 6.26 8.87 -9.44
N TYR A 306 7.08 8.98 -10.48
CA TYR A 306 7.99 10.13 -10.60
C TYR A 306 7.23 11.45 -10.76
N GLY A 307 7.42 12.37 -9.81
CA GLY A 307 6.81 13.71 -9.83
C GLY A 307 5.30 13.72 -9.55
N ARG A 308 4.74 12.61 -9.05
CA ARG A 308 3.32 12.48 -8.70
C ARG A 308 3.18 12.17 -7.20
N GLY A 309 1.95 12.14 -6.70
CA GLY A 309 1.60 11.84 -5.33
C GLY A 309 0.29 11.05 -5.28
N GLY A 310 -0.28 10.92 -4.09
CA GLY A 310 -1.57 10.29 -3.79
C GLY A 310 -1.90 10.44 -2.31
N ASP A 311 -3.02 9.91 -1.89
CA ASP A 311 -3.60 10.13 -0.56
C ASP A 311 -2.80 9.49 0.59
N HIS A 312 -1.90 8.54 0.30
CA HIS A 312 -0.94 8.00 1.28
C HIS A 312 0.13 9.04 1.68
N TYR A 313 0.37 10.06 0.86
CA TYR A 313 1.51 10.97 1.01
C TYR A 313 1.47 11.85 2.26
N PRO A 314 0.32 12.44 2.69
CA PRO A 314 0.21 13.16 3.96
C PRO A 314 0.58 12.27 5.16
N PHE A 315 0.12 11.03 5.19
CA PHE A 315 0.45 10.06 6.23
C PHE A 315 1.95 9.70 6.23
N TYR A 316 2.50 9.42 5.06
CA TYR A 316 3.93 9.16 4.90
C TYR A 316 4.78 10.33 5.40
N LYS A 317 4.45 11.57 5.04
CA LYS A 317 5.14 12.78 5.52
C LYS A 317 5.06 12.96 7.03
N ALA A 318 3.98 12.53 7.63
CA ALA A 318 3.82 12.53 9.08
C ALA A 318 4.59 11.39 9.78
N GLY A 319 5.35 10.57 9.04
CA GLY A 319 6.10 9.43 9.57
C GLY A 319 5.23 8.20 9.86
N LEU A 320 3.99 8.19 9.39
CA LEU A 320 3.02 7.12 9.57
C LEU A 320 3.16 6.06 8.46
N PRO A 321 2.90 4.78 8.76
CA PRO A 321 2.97 3.72 7.76
C PRO A 321 1.84 3.89 6.73
N ALA A 322 2.20 4.25 5.50
CA ALA A 322 1.27 4.46 4.40
C ALA A 322 1.87 3.99 3.07
N VAL A 323 1.06 3.34 2.25
CA VAL A 323 1.44 2.76 0.97
C VAL A 323 0.36 3.02 -0.07
N ARG A 324 0.74 3.03 -1.37
CA ARG A 324 -0.18 3.20 -2.47
C ARG A 324 -0.20 1.97 -3.36
N PHE A 325 -1.40 1.47 -3.62
CA PHE A 325 -1.70 0.53 -4.68
C PHE A 325 -2.00 1.29 -5.97
N THR A 326 -1.52 0.80 -7.09
CA THR A 326 -1.91 1.29 -8.42
C THR A 326 -1.71 0.18 -9.45
N GLU A 327 -2.42 0.24 -10.54
CA GLU A 327 -2.39 -0.75 -11.61
C GLU A 327 -0.99 -0.93 -12.22
N PRO A 328 -0.74 -2.02 -12.96
CA PRO A 328 0.60 -2.33 -13.49
C PRO A 328 1.11 -1.30 -14.49
N TRP A 329 0.26 -0.83 -15.40
CA TRP A 329 0.56 0.15 -16.43
C TRP A 329 -0.63 1.08 -16.62
N GLU A 330 -0.44 2.35 -16.37
CA GLU A 330 -1.45 3.40 -16.52
C GLU A 330 -1.68 3.75 -18.00
N ASP A 331 -2.93 3.95 -18.40
CA ASP A 331 -3.28 4.40 -19.75
C ASP A 331 -3.59 5.90 -19.78
N TYR A 332 -2.61 6.68 -20.15
CA TYR A 332 -2.72 8.15 -20.22
C TYR A 332 -3.65 8.69 -21.32
N ASN A 333 -4.22 7.84 -22.19
CA ASN A 333 -5.33 8.23 -23.05
C ASN A 333 -6.65 8.26 -22.26
N HIS A 334 -6.71 7.58 -21.14
CA HIS A 334 -7.91 7.51 -20.31
C HIS A 334 -7.82 8.42 -19.10
N GLU A 335 -6.73 8.36 -18.35
CA GLU A 335 -6.55 9.18 -17.14
C GLU A 335 -6.51 10.68 -17.45
N HIS A 336 -7.18 11.50 -16.60
CA HIS A 336 -7.21 12.96 -16.71
C HIS A 336 -7.53 13.46 -18.13
N GLN A 337 -8.50 12.81 -18.77
CA GLN A 337 -8.91 13.11 -20.12
C GLN A 337 -10.41 13.39 -20.21
N THR A 338 -10.78 14.51 -20.83
CA THR A 338 -12.15 14.74 -21.26
C THR A 338 -12.55 13.75 -22.35
N PRO A 339 -13.71 13.08 -22.25
CA PRO A 339 -14.18 12.14 -23.26
C PRO A 339 -14.24 12.76 -24.66
N ARG A 340 -13.55 12.13 -25.60
CA ARG A 340 -13.52 12.53 -27.01
C ARG A 340 -12.94 11.41 -27.87
N THR A 341 -13.18 11.49 -29.17
CA THR A 341 -12.46 10.68 -30.17
C THR A 341 -11.64 11.60 -31.04
N GLU A 342 -10.34 11.38 -31.11
CA GLU A 342 -9.42 12.21 -31.87
C GLU A 342 -8.46 11.32 -32.65
N ASN A 343 -8.40 11.51 -33.97
CA ASN A 343 -7.59 10.68 -34.90
C ASN A 343 -7.81 9.16 -34.76
N GLY A 344 -9.05 8.74 -34.42
CA GLY A 344 -9.41 7.34 -34.20
C GLY A 344 -9.02 6.76 -32.85
N VAL A 345 -8.42 7.57 -31.97
CA VAL A 345 -8.14 7.21 -30.57
C VAL A 345 -9.28 7.73 -29.69
N GLU A 346 -9.76 6.88 -28.80
CA GLU A 346 -10.77 7.25 -27.81
C GLU A 346 -10.07 7.69 -26.52
N TYR A 347 -10.52 8.81 -25.96
CA TYR A 347 -10.03 9.39 -24.72
C TYR A 347 -11.14 9.43 -23.67
N GLY A 348 -10.76 9.48 -22.42
CA GLY A 348 -11.67 9.59 -21.28
C GLY A 348 -11.70 8.34 -20.42
N ASP A 349 -11.79 8.56 -19.11
CA ASP A 349 -11.78 7.51 -18.10
C ASP A 349 -13.17 6.89 -17.94
N HIS A 350 -13.48 5.92 -18.78
CA HIS A 350 -14.77 5.25 -18.80
C HIS A 350 -14.72 3.87 -18.15
N ALA A 351 -15.76 3.53 -17.41
CA ALA A 351 -15.92 2.24 -16.75
C ALA A 351 -15.80 1.00 -17.69
N LYS A 352 -15.97 1.15 -19.01
CA LYS A 352 -15.81 0.06 -19.97
C LYS A 352 -14.37 -0.47 -20.10
N TYR A 353 -13.38 0.30 -19.67
CA TYR A 353 -11.97 -0.08 -19.70
C TYR A 353 -11.54 -0.88 -18.46
N LEU A 354 -12.36 -0.90 -17.41
CA LEU A 354 -12.04 -1.61 -16.19
C LEU A 354 -12.11 -3.13 -16.35
N ASN A 355 -11.16 -3.83 -15.77
CA ASN A 355 -11.18 -5.27 -15.57
C ASN A 355 -11.74 -5.63 -14.20
N ALA A 356 -13.00 -6.05 -14.15
CA ALA A 356 -13.67 -6.41 -12.90
C ALA A 356 -12.95 -7.54 -12.13
N ALA A 357 -12.29 -8.47 -12.84
CA ALA A 357 -11.57 -9.56 -12.19
C ALA A 357 -10.27 -9.06 -11.53
N PHE A 358 -9.55 -8.16 -12.17
CA PHE A 358 -8.36 -7.51 -11.59
C PHE A 358 -8.74 -6.66 -10.37
N LEU A 359 -9.68 -5.73 -10.53
CA LEU A 359 -10.20 -4.87 -9.47
C LEU A 359 -10.70 -5.68 -8.26
N GLY A 360 -11.41 -6.77 -8.53
CA GLY A 360 -11.85 -7.67 -7.45
C GLY A 360 -10.72 -8.43 -6.76
N ASN A 361 -9.58 -8.67 -7.42
CA ASN A 361 -8.38 -9.19 -6.75
C ASN A 361 -7.78 -8.13 -5.83
N VAL A 362 -7.68 -6.88 -6.28
CA VAL A 362 -7.19 -5.77 -5.45
C VAL A 362 -8.06 -5.61 -4.20
N ALA A 363 -9.40 -5.65 -4.34
CA ALA A 363 -10.31 -5.57 -3.20
C ALA A 363 -10.13 -6.75 -2.22
N ARG A 364 -9.92 -7.98 -2.73
CA ARG A 364 -9.63 -9.14 -1.90
C ARG A 364 -8.32 -8.96 -1.14
N ASP A 365 -7.26 -8.47 -1.81
CA ASP A 365 -5.94 -8.30 -1.25
C ASP A 365 -5.98 -7.25 -0.13
N ASN A 366 -6.57 -6.08 -0.38
CA ASN A 366 -6.76 -5.05 0.64
C ASN A 366 -7.53 -5.56 1.87
N ALA A 367 -8.67 -6.22 1.64
CA ALA A 367 -9.48 -6.76 2.74
C ALA A 367 -8.73 -7.84 3.54
N GLU A 368 -7.94 -8.71 2.90
CA GLU A 368 -7.17 -9.75 3.59
C GLU A 368 -5.99 -9.14 4.36
N ALA A 369 -5.28 -8.15 3.80
CA ALA A 369 -4.23 -7.42 4.49
C ALA A 369 -4.78 -6.74 5.76
N LEU A 370 -5.86 -5.96 5.62
CA LEU A 370 -6.54 -5.32 6.74
C LEU A 370 -6.99 -6.32 7.80
N ARG A 371 -7.57 -7.45 7.38
CA ARG A 371 -8.02 -8.51 8.28
C ARG A 371 -6.88 -9.06 9.14
N GLN A 372 -5.76 -9.38 8.53
CA GLN A 372 -4.63 -9.96 9.25
C GLN A 372 -3.94 -8.94 10.16
N LEU A 373 -3.75 -7.72 9.68
CA LEU A 373 -3.15 -6.64 10.45
C LEU A 373 -4.01 -6.26 11.67
N ALA A 374 -5.33 -6.16 11.50
CA ALA A 374 -6.25 -5.82 12.60
C ALA A 374 -6.43 -6.95 13.63
N LEU A 375 -6.03 -8.18 13.32
CA LEU A 375 -6.01 -9.33 14.25
C LEU A 375 -4.66 -9.47 14.97
N ALA A 376 -3.62 -8.77 14.54
CA ALA A 376 -2.27 -8.91 15.07
C ALA A 376 -2.12 -8.30 16.46
N PRO A 377 -1.14 -8.74 17.25
CA PRO A 377 -0.70 -8.03 18.44
C PRO A 377 -0.05 -6.69 18.05
N ALA A 378 0.06 -5.77 19.02
CA ALA A 378 0.86 -4.57 18.83
C ALA A 378 2.31 -4.94 18.44
N PRO A 379 2.95 -4.19 17.53
CA PRO A 379 4.36 -4.36 17.24
C PRO A 379 5.21 -4.07 18.48
N PRO A 380 6.44 -4.63 18.59
CA PRO A 380 7.37 -4.19 19.62
C PRO A 380 7.79 -2.73 19.36
N THR A 381 8.29 -2.08 20.39
CA THR A 381 8.89 -0.73 20.28
C THR A 381 10.34 -0.77 20.72
N GLU A 382 11.09 0.30 20.46
CA GLU A 382 12.49 0.43 20.89
C GLU A 382 13.34 -0.78 20.51
N VAL A 383 13.24 -1.23 19.27
CA VAL A 383 14.04 -2.35 18.76
C VAL A 383 15.47 -1.87 18.52
N HIS A 384 16.41 -2.37 19.32
CA HIS A 384 17.81 -1.99 19.26
C HIS A 384 18.70 -3.17 18.91
N LEU A 385 19.72 -2.92 18.08
CA LEU A 385 20.81 -3.82 17.81
C LEU A 385 22.06 -3.33 18.53
N ALA A 386 22.55 -4.12 19.45
CA ALA A 386 23.87 -3.92 20.04
C ALA A 386 24.86 -4.80 19.28
N GLY A 387 25.82 -4.15 18.70
CA GLY A 387 26.92 -4.77 17.99
C GLY A 387 28.22 -4.09 18.38
N GLY A 388 29.28 -4.48 17.76
CA GLY A 388 30.60 -3.96 17.96
C GLY A 388 31.60 -4.95 17.35
N VAL A 389 32.80 -4.99 17.85
CA VAL A 389 33.80 -5.94 17.41
C VAL A 389 33.49 -7.33 18.01
N THR A 390 32.37 -7.93 17.58
CA THR A 390 31.90 -9.24 18.02
C THR A 390 31.18 -9.95 16.88
N GLN A 391 31.22 -11.28 16.89
CA GLN A 391 30.47 -12.10 15.93
C GLN A 391 29.02 -12.37 16.37
N ASP A 392 28.60 -11.84 17.52
CA ASP A 392 27.25 -12.02 18.04
C ASP A 392 26.40 -10.79 17.81
N ALA A 393 25.16 -10.94 17.32
CA ALA A 393 24.17 -9.90 17.27
C ALA A 393 23.26 -9.95 18.50
N LYS A 394 23.21 -8.89 19.29
CA LYS A 394 22.30 -8.77 20.43
C LYS A 394 21.16 -7.81 20.08
N LEU A 395 19.94 -8.33 20.06
CA LEU A 395 18.71 -7.56 19.88
C LEU A 395 18.01 -7.37 21.21
N SER A 396 17.47 -6.17 21.41
CA SER A 396 16.59 -5.84 22.54
C SER A 396 15.38 -5.03 22.07
N TRP A 397 14.24 -5.17 22.74
CA TRP A 397 13.00 -4.45 22.40
C TRP A 397 12.09 -4.32 23.60
N VAL A 398 11.14 -3.38 23.52
CA VAL A 398 10.04 -3.26 24.49
C VAL A 398 8.83 -4.01 23.94
N ALA A 399 8.39 -5.01 24.68
CA ALA A 399 7.34 -5.93 24.25
C ALA A 399 5.92 -5.35 24.33
N GLY A 400 5.67 -4.39 25.23
CA GLY A 400 4.32 -4.02 25.63
C GLY A 400 3.57 -5.19 26.30
N ASP A 401 2.43 -4.91 26.88
CA ASP A 401 1.58 -5.91 27.53
C ASP A 401 0.46 -6.33 26.57
N ASP A 402 0.47 -7.59 26.10
CA ASP A 402 -0.51 -8.16 25.17
C ASP A 402 -0.66 -9.68 25.41
N ASP A 403 -1.72 -10.07 26.08
CA ASP A 403 -2.03 -11.46 26.41
C ASP A 403 -2.32 -12.35 25.18
N ALA A 404 -2.67 -11.75 24.05
CA ALA A 404 -2.90 -12.48 22.80
C ALA A 404 -1.60 -12.79 22.05
N ARG A 405 -0.47 -12.22 22.49
CA ARG A 405 0.83 -12.48 21.87
C ARG A 405 1.34 -13.87 22.25
N ALA A 406 1.88 -14.59 21.27
CA ALA A 406 2.56 -15.85 21.47
C ALA A 406 4.08 -15.68 21.66
N GLY A 407 4.66 -14.63 21.07
CA GLY A 407 6.07 -14.32 21.12
C GLY A 407 6.48 -13.40 19.97
N PHE A 408 7.75 -13.47 19.59
CA PHE A 408 8.33 -12.61 18.57
C PHE A 408 9.05 -13.43 17.49
N GLU A 409 8.90 -13.04 16.24
CA GLU A 409 9.80 -13.46 15.18
C GLU A 409 10.94 -12.47 15.06
N ILE A 410 12.16 -13.00 15.11
CA ILE A 410 13.39 -12.28 14.81
C ILE A 410 13.65 -12.44 13.33
N LEU A 411 13.76 -11.34 12.65
CA LEU A 411 13.90 -11.26 11.20
C LEU A 411 15.29 -10.76 10.86
N TRP A 412 15.83 -11.23 9.75
CA TRP A 412 17.04 -10.73 9.16
C TRP A 412 16.94 -10.70 7.64
N ARG A 413 17.76 -9.92 7.01
CA ARG A 413 17.98 -9.92 5.56
C ARG A 413 19.35 -9.38 5.25
N GLU A 414 19.97 -9.84 4.18
CA GLU A 414 21.15 -9.18 3.63
C GLU A 414 20.79 -7.73 3.22
N THR A 415 21.78 -6.84 3.25
CA THR A 415 21.57 -5.42 2.93
C THR A 415 21.09 -5.21 1.49
N THR A 416 21.36 -6.16 0.58
CA THR A 416 20.92 -6.16 -0.82
C THR A 416 19.56 -6.83 -1.04
N GLU A 417 19.05 -7.57 -0.05
CA GLU A 417 17.78 -8.28 -0.17
C GLU A 417 16.59 -7.40 0.24
N PRO A 418 15.51 -7.39 -0.55
CA PRO A 418 14.38 -6.54 -0.26
C PRO A 418 13.44 -7.08 0.82
N ARG A 419 13.54 -8.36 1.20
CA ARG A 419 12.57 -9.09 2.02
C ARG A 419 13.20 -9.72 3.23
N TRP A 420 12.42 -9.73 4.31
CA TRP A 420 12.79 -10.40 5.54
C TRP A 420 12.72 -11.93 5.42
N THR A 421 13.65 -12.58 6.10
CA THR A 421 13.62 -14.02 6.39
C THR A 421 13.49 -14.19 7.91
N VAL A 422 12.66 -15.11 8.35
CA VAL A 422 12.54 -15.45 9.78
C VAL A 422 13.79 -16.23 10.20
N LEU A 423 14.58 -15.64 11.08
CA LEU A 423 15.79 -16.26 11.61
C LEU A 423 15.46 -17.20 12.77
N THR A 424 14.69 -16.71 13.75
CA THR A 424 14.30 -17.48 14.91
C THR A 424 13.03 -16.93 15.55
N PHE A 425 12.51 -17.67 16.55
CA PHE A 425 11.36 -17.27 17.36
C PHE A 425 11.79 -17.15 18.82
N ALA A 426 11.44 -16.05 19.45
CA ALA A 426 11.66 -15.76 20.85
C ALA A 426 10.34 -15.79 21.64
N ASP A 427 10.23 -16.66 22.62
CA ASP A 427 9.06 -16.71 23.53
C ASP A 427 9.10 -15.59 24.56
N ALA A 428 10.30 -15.32 25.08
CA ALA A 428 10.52 -14.28 26.09
C ALA A 428 10.43 -12.89 25.47
N SER A 429 10.05 -11.93 26.28
CA SER A 429 10.02 -10.53 25.90
C SER A 429 11.34 -9.85 26.20
N GLY A 430 11.80 -9.03 25.27
CA GLY A 430 12.75 -7.97 25.57
C GLY A 430 14.15 -8.15 25.02
N GLU A 431 14.71 -9.34 24.86
CA GLU A 431 16.04 -9.48 24.28
C GLU A 431 16.34 -10.88 23.72
N THR A 432 17.28 -10.95 22.80
CA THR A 432 17.89 -12.20 22.33
C THR A 432 19.33 -11.96 21.89
N VAL A 433 20.15 -13.04 21.96
CA VAL A 433 21.50 -13.02 21.42
C VAL A 433 21.59 -14.07 20.32
N LEU A 434 21.94 -13.63 19.13
CA LEU A 434 22.17 -14.47 17.98
C LEU A 434 23.67 -14.75 17.91
N LYS A 435 24.05 -15.99 18.15
CA LYS A 435 25.45 -16.43 18.18
C LYS A 435 25.97 -16.61 16.77
N ASP A 436 27.18 -16.15 16.52
CA ASP A 436 27.89 -16.25 15.25
C ASP A 436 27.07 -15.66 14.08
N VAL A 437 26.38 -14.54 14.34
CA VAL A 437 25.59 -13.79 13.34
C VAL A 437 26.19 -12.40 13.17
N SER A 438 26.83 -12.19 12.02
CA SER A 438 27.42 -10.88 11.69
C SER A 438 26.36 -9.80 11.55
N THR A 439 26.66 -8.62 12.11
CA THR A 439 25.81 -7.44 11.98
C THR A 439 26.15 -6.59 10.76
N ASP A 440 27.31 -6.81 10.13
CA ASP A 440 27.85 -5.91 9.12
C ASP A 440 27.13 -6.01 7.78
N ASN A 441 26.69 -7.23 7.41
CA ASN A 441 26.09 -7.49 6.13
C ASN A 441 24.56 -7.66 6.18
N HIS A 442 23.96 -7.54 7.38
CA HIS A 442 22.56 -7.84 7.59
C HIS A 442 21.82 -6.72 8.30
N TYR A 443 20.57 -6.52 7.90
CA TYR A 443 19.57 -5.79 8.69
C TYR A 443 18.78 -6.77 9.56
N PHE A 444 18.31 -6.29 10.71
CA PHE A 444 17.51 -7.06 11.63
C PHE A 444 16.21 -6.33 11.95
N ALA A 445 15.17 -7.10 12.23
CA ALA A 445 13.90 -6.58 12.70
C ALA A 445 13.25 -7.55 13.68
N VAL A 446 12.28 -7.04 14.44
CA VAL A 446 11.45 -7.84 15.35
C VAL A 446 9.99 -7.58 15.05
N ARG A 447 9.15 -8.62 15.04
CA ARG A 447 7.70 -8.47 14.97
C ARG A 447 6.99 -9.37 15.97
N SER A 448 5.86 -8.89 16.47
CA SER A 448 4.99 -9.67 17.34
C SER A 448 4.23 -10.74 16.56
N VAL A 449 4.06 -11.90 17.16
CA VAL A 449 3.25 -13.01 16.64
C VAL A 449 2.12 -13.31 17.62
N GLY A 450 0.89 -13.30 17.14
CA GLY A 450 -0.30 -13.63 17.92
C GLY A 450 -0.47 -15.13 18.11
N LYS A 451 -1.17 -15.54 19.18
CA LYS A 451 -1.60 -16.93 19.39
C LYS A 451 -2.48 -17.44 18.26
N ASN A 452 -3.17 -16.53 17.56
CA ASN A 452 -3.95 -16.78 16.35
C ASN A 452 -3.10 -16.86 15.07
N GLY A 453 -1.79 -16.62 15.16
CA GLY A 453 -0.87 -16.63 14.03
C GLY A 453 -0.78 -15.31 13.24
N ALA A 454 -1.52 -14.27 13.60
CA ALA A 454 -1.36 -12.96 12.98
C ALA A 454 -0.04 -12.32 13.39
N ARG A 455 0.57 -11.56 12.49
CA ARG A 455 1.85 -10.88 12.70
C ARG A 455 1.67 -9.39 12.62
N SER A 456 2.30 -8.67 13.54
CA SER A 456 2.43 -7.24 13.40
C SER A 456 3.33 -6.87 12.22
N ILE A 457 3.31 -5.61 11.81
CA ILE A 457 4.35 -5.03 10.97
C ILE A 457 5.70 -5.24 11.69
N ALA A 458 6.74 -5.53 10.94
CA ALA A 458 8.09 -5.64 11.47
C ALA A 458 8.61 -4.25 11.91
N VAL A 459 9.40 -4.24 12.96
CA VAL A 459 10.10 -3.04 13.43
C VAL A 459 11.59 -3.27 13.21
N PRO A 460 12.21 -2.58 12.25
CA PRO A 460 13.64 -2.63 12.03
C PRO A 460 14.41 -2.18 13.26
N SER A 461 15.56 -2.82 13.51
CA SER A 461 16.42 -2.43 14.61
C SER A 461 17.23 -1.18 14.27
N VAL A 462 17.40 -0.31 15.26
CA VAL A 462 18.34 0.80 15.20
C VAL A 462 19.52 0.54 16.13
N PRO A 463 20.69 1.20 15.94
CA PRO A 463 21.82 1.04 16.84
C PRO A 463 21.42 1.29 18.32
N ALA A 464 21.89 0.42 19.20
CA ALA A 464 21.66 0.62 20.63
C ALA A 464 22.34 1.91 21.11
N PRO A 465 21.72 2.67 22.03
CA PRO A 465 22.34 3.86 22.60
C PRO A 465 23.72 3.56 23.18
N ARG A 466 24.72 4.34 22.82
CA ARG A 466 26.06 4.21 23.41
C ARG A 466 25.99 4.49 24.90
N ARG A 467 26.54 3.58 25.72
CA ARG A 467 26.70 3.87 27.15
C ARG A 467 27.59 5.11 27.28
N PRO A 468 27.23 6.08 28.15
CA PRO A 468 28.14 7.17 28.48
C PRO A 468 29.50 6.60 28.90
N ALA A 469 30.59 7.18 28.42
CA ALA A 469 31.91 6.81 28.89
C ALA A 469 31.93 6.97 30.41
N PRO A 470 32.53 6.01 31.18
CA PRO A 470 32.65 6.16 32.62
C PRO A 470 33.36 7.50 32.89
N THR A 471 32.75 8.33 33.73
CA THR A 471 33.39 9.56 34.20
C THR A 471 34.69 9.17 34.84
N GLN A 472 35.80 9.54 34.23
CA GLN A 472 37.12 9.45 34.89
C GLN A 472 37.04 10.40 36.08
N ASP A 473 36.90 9.86 37.30
CA ASP A 473 37.11 10.60 38.51
C ASP A 473 38.58 11.17 38.40
N LYS A 474 38.68 12.45 38.17
CA LYS A 474 39.95 13.13 38.29
C LYS A 474 40.38 13.02 39.77
N LYS A 475 41.34 12.12 40.03
CA LYS A 475 42.12 12.11 41.26
C LYS A 475 43.05 13.32 41.35
#